data_8997e5f39bdfe47499252269411d3864
#
_entry.id   8997e5f39bdfe47499252269411d3864
#
_cell.length_a   1.000
_cell.length_b   1.000
_cell.length_c   1.000
_cell.angle_alpha   90.00
_cell.angle_beta   90.00
_cell.angle_gamma   90.00
#
_symmetry.space_group_name_H-M   'P 1'
#
loop_
_entity.id
_entity.type
_entity.pdbx_description
1 polymer ?
#
loop_
_entity_poly.entity_id
_entity_poly.type
_entity_poly.pdbx_seq_one_letter_code
_entity_poly.pdbx_strand_id
1 'polypeptide(L)'
;MQVKDAIQAMKEHITNTGLGRVKVNYRLRDAVFSRQRYWGEPFPVYYKDGMPYMIPESCLPLELPAVSDFKPTTTGEPPLGNADLWAWDTTNNKVVSKSLIDNVSVFPLELCTMPGFAGSSAYYLRYMDNHNDAALVGKEANEYWRQVNLYIGGTEHATGHLIYSRFWNKFLFDLGYICEDEPFRKLINQGMIQGRSNFVYRYIGEGATGNLFISYNLIDNPEYKDKVQPIHVNVNIVKNDVLDIDAFRNWMPEFKNAEFVFADGTSVEDNPYIGTPMAPKQYICGWAVEKMSKSMFNVVNPDDVVAKYGADTLRLYEMFLGPLEMSKPW
;
A
#
# COMPACT_ATOMS: atom_id res chain seq x y z
N MET A 1 -36.69 11.26 -8.31
CA MET A 1 -35.65 12.16 -7.77
C MET A 1 -34.52 11.28 -7.24
N GLN A 2 -33.28 11.59 -7.55
CA GLN A 2 -32.10 10.92 -7.00
C GLN A 2 -31.99 11.23 -5.52
N VAL A 3 -31.39 10.33 -4.71
CA VAL A 3 -31.24 10.50 -3.25
C VAL A 3 -30.51 11.79 -2.89
N LYS A 4 -29.46 12.14 -3.62
CA LYS A 4 -28.68 13.39 -3.39
C LYS A 4 -29.54 14.63 -3.59
N ASP A 5 -30.34 14.66 -4.65
CA ASP A 5 -31.22 15.79 -4.97
C ASP A 5 -32.32 15.92 -3.93
N ALA A 6 -32.89 14.80 -3.46
CA ALA A 6 -33.89 14.76 -2.41
C ALA A 6 -33.35 15.32 -1.07
N ILE A 7 -32.14 14.93 -0.70
CA ILE A 7 -31.46 15.46 0.51
C ILE A 7 -31.26 16.97 0.38
N GLN A 8 -30.80 17.46 -0.76
CA GLN A 8 -30.57 18.88 -0.99
C GLN A 8 -31.91 19.66 -0.95
N ALA A 9 -32.94 19.22 -1.64
CA ALA A 9 -34.26 19.84 -1.64
C ALA A 9 -34.86 19.89 -0.22
N MET A 10 -34.68 18.82 0.58
CA MET A 10 -35.15 18.79 1.98
C MET A 10 -34.38 19.80 2.86
N LYS A 11 -33.06 19.91 2.69
CA LYS A 11 -32.26 20.91 3.43
C LYS A 11 -32.75 22.32 3.14
N GLU A 12 -33.00 22.65 1.88
CA GLU A 12 -33.52 23.94 1.44
C GLU A 12 -34.94 24.17 1.98
N HIS A 13 -35.82 23.20 1.90
CA HIS A 13 -37.16 23.28 2.45
C HIS A 13 -37.17 23.58 3.96
N ILE A 14 -36.43 22.83 4.75
CA ILE A 14 -36.34 23.01 6.21
C ILE A 14 -35.81 24.40 6.55
N THR A 15 -34.80 24.86 5.84
CA THR A 15 -34.21 26.19 6.05
C THR A 15 -35.17 27.31 5.67
N ASN A 16 -35.81 27.22 4.49
CA ASN A 16 -36.73 28.26 3.97
C ASN A 16 -38.03 28.35 4.75
N THR A 17 -38.50 27.25 5.31
CA THR A 17 -39.75 27.21 6.10
C THR A 17 -39.53 27.54 7.60
N GLY A 18 -38.28 27.68 8.04
CA GLY A 18 -37.93 27.94 9.42
C GLY A 18 -38.19 26.76 10.38
N LEU A 19 -38.45 25.56 9.82
CA LEU A 19 -38.68 24.34 10.62
C LEU A 19 -37.41 23.85 11.31
N GLY A 20 -36.24 24.29 10.86
CA GLY A 20 -34.96 23.91 11.44
C GLY A 20 -33.79 24.57 10.73
N ARG A 21 -32.61 24.11 11.06
CA ARG A 21 -31.36 24.54 10.41
C ARG A 21 -30.49 23.35 10.02
N VAL A 22 -29.80 23.48 8.90
CA VAL A 22 -28.76 22.52 8.51
C VAL A 22 -27.55 22.69 9.44
N LYS A 23 -27.13 21.59 10.07
CA LYS A 23 -25.92 21.53 10.90
C LYS A 23 -25.00 20.46 10.35
N VAL A 24 -23.75 20.83 10.12
CA VAL A 24 -22.68 19.89 9.79
C VAL A 24 -22.00 19.44 11.08
N ASN A 25 -22.04 18.16 11.35
CA ASN A 25 -21.30 17.57 12.48
C ASN A 25 -20.08 16.84 11.91
N TYR A 26 -18.91 17.22 12.39
CA TYR A 26 -17.67 16.52 12.07
C TYR A 26 -17.44 15.42 13.11
N ARG A 27 -17.18 14.21 12.63
CA ARG A 27 -16.74 13.09 13.47
C ARG A 27 -15.39 12.63 12.95
N LEU A 28 -14.35 13.04 13.65
CA LEU A 28 -12.98 12.57 13.40
C LEU A 28 -12.73 11.33 14.26
N ARG A 29 -11.95 10.40 13.74
CA ARG A 29 -11.38 9.32 14.56
C ARG A 29 -10.09 9.84 15.18
N ASP A 30 -9.80 9.43 16.40
CA ASP A 30 -8.54 9.72 17.04
C ASP A 30 -7.39 9.14 16.21
N ALA A 31 -6.34 9.93 15.99
CA ALA A 31 -5.13 9.50 15.36
C ALA A 31 -4.10 9.14 16.42
N VAL A 32 -3.72 7.86 16.49
CA VAL A 32 -2.66 7.38 17.37
C VAL A 32 -1.32 7.50 16.64
N PHE A 33 -0.45 8.36 17.13
CA PHE A 33 0.91 8.56 16.59
C PHE A 33 1.91 7.65 17.25
N SER A 34 1.57 6.37 17.42
CA SER A 34 2.47 5.33 17.96
C SER A 34 2.17 3.98 17.32
N ARG A 35 3.17 3.10 17.33
CA ARG A 35 3.06 1.74 16.81
C ARG A 35 3.73 0.76 17.75
N GLN A 36 3.11 -0.37 17.95
CA GLN A 36 3.65 -1.53 18.66
C GLN A 36 4.63 -2.30 17.74
N ARG A 37 5.68 -1.63 17.32
CA ARG A 37 6.71 -2.17 16.41
C ARG A 37 8.09 -1.82 16.92
N TYR A 38 9.08 -2.65 16.61
CA TYR A 38 10.47 -2.37 16.91
C TYR A 38 11.03 -1.28 15.97
N TRP A 39 10.85 -1.47 14.65
CA TRP A 39 11.37 -0.53 13.66
C TRP A 39 10.52 0.74 13.56
N GLY A 40 11.10 1.84 13.98
CA GLY A 40 10.55 3.18 14.00
C GLY A 40 11.40 4.07 14.90
N GLU A 41 11.24 5.39 14.83
CA GLU A 41 11.88 6.31 15.76
C GLU A 41 11.34 6.09 17.17
N PRO A 42 12.17 5.84 18.20
CA PRO A 42 11.71 5.69 19.56
C PRO A 42 11.24 7.04 20.12
N PHE A 43 10.20 7.00 20.97
CA PHE A 43 9.81 8.19 21.71
C PHE A 43 10.79 8.47 22.83
N PRO A 44 11.37 9.68 22.92
CA PRO A 44 12.30 10.05 23.99
C PRO A 44 11.53 10.38 25.30
N VAL A 45 10.74 9.41 25.77
CA VAL A 45 9.79 9.59 26.87
C VAL A 45 9.96 8.47 27.89
N TYR A 46 9.99 8.84 29.18
CA TYR A 46 9.87 7.91 30.29
C TYR A 46 8.62 8.22 31.12
N TYR A 47 8.15 7.25 31.91
CA TYR A 47 6.94 7.39 32.71
C TYR A 47 7.26 7.41 34.20
N LYS A 48 6.79 8.47 34.85
CA LYS A 48 6.82 8.62 36.32
C LYS A 48 5.39 8.81 36.82
N ASP A 49 4.96 7.93 37.72
CA ASP A 49 3.59 7.93 38.28
C ASP A 49 2.49 7.90 37.19
N GLY A 50 2.75 7.18 36.09
CA GLY A 50 1.87 7.08 34.93
C GLY A 50 1.82 8.31 34.02
N MET A 51 2.61 9.35 34.31
CA MET A 51 2.73 10.55 33.50
C MET A 51 3.99 10.52 32.64
N PRO A 52 3.90 10.95 31.36
CA PRO A 52 5.03 10.99 30.46
C PRO A 52 5.94 12.21 30.72
N TYR A 53 7.24 11.98 30.71
CA TYR A 53 8.27 13.02 30.81
C TYR A 53 9.30 12.83 29.69
N MET A 54 9.75 13.94 29.12
CA MET A 54 10.81 13.93 28.11
C MET A 54 12.17 13.66 28.72
N ILE A 55 13.01 12.89 28.04
CA ILE A 55 14.45 12.85 28.35
C ILE A 55 15.10 14.19 27.96
N PRO A 56 16.21 14.59 28.60
CA PRO A 56 16.89 15.83 28.24
C PRO A 56 17.36 15.83 26.78
N GLU A 57 17.21 16.96 26.10
CA GLU A 57 17.60 17.12 24.68
C GLU A 57 19.07 16.79 24.42
N SER A 58 19.94 17.10 25.39
CA SER A 58 21.38 16.75 25.34
C SER A 58 21.68 15.24 25.33
N CYS A 59 20.66 14.40 25.57
CA CYS A 59 20.76 12.94 25.56
C CYS A 59 20.20 12.32 24.27
N LEU A 60 19.81 13.13 23.32
CA LEU A 60 19.37 12.67 21.98
C LEU A 60 20.56 12.49 21.04
N PRO A 61 20.48 11.57 20.09
CA PRO A 61 19.34 10.69 19.79
C PRO A 61 19.19 9.53 20.79
N LEU A 62 17.93 9.15 21.07
CA LEU A 62 17.63 7.89 21.75
C LEU A 62 17.70 6.75 20.73
N GLU A 63 18.67 5.87 20.86
CA GLU A 63 18.89 4.76 19.93
C GLU A 63 18.05 3.53 20.32
N LEU A 64 17.61 2.76 19.31
CA LEU A 64 16.93 1.50 19.53
C LEU A 64 17.86 0.47 20.18
N PRO A 65 17.42 -0.22 21.25
CA PRO A 65 18.23 -1.22 21.93
C PRO A 65 18.29 -2.52 21.14
N ALA A 66 19.30 -3.34 21.37
CA ALA A 66 19.32 -4.70 20.88
C ALA A 66 18.19 -5.53 21.54
N VAL A 67 17.47 -6.32 20.74
CA VAL A 67 16.44 -7.25 21.20
C VAL A 67 16.70 -8.64 20.66
N SER A 68 16.30 -9.66 21.41
CA SER A 68 16.41 -11.06 20.99
C SER A 68 15.27 -11.50 20.04
N ASP A 69 14.12 -10.84 20.10
CA ASP A 69 12.95 -11.12 19.26
C ASP A 69 12.21 -9.81 18.94
N PHE A 70 11.72 -9.70 17.70
CA PHE A 70 10.94 -8.56 17.21
C PHE A 70 9.42 -8.75 17.39
N LYS A 71 9.00 -9.85 18.02
CA LYS A 71 7.60 -10.11 18.36
C LYS A 71 7.20 -9.39 19.65
N PRO A 72 5.90 -9.20 19.86
CA PRO A 72 5.39 -8.78 21.17
C PRO A 72 5.87 -9.71 22.28
N THR A 73 5.97 -9.18 23.51
CA THR A 73 6.28 -10.00 24.68
C THR A 73 5.18 -11.04 24.94
N THR A 74 5.44 -12.03 25.78
CA THR A 74 4.43 -13.02 26.19
C THR A 74 3.26 -12.39 26.96
N THR A 75 3.43 -11.21 27.50
CA THR A 75 2.39 -10.39 28.19
C THR A 75 1.66 -9.45 27.25
N GLY A 76 2.01 -9.42 25.95
CA GLY A 76 1.37 -8.58 24.93
C GLY A 76 1.95 -7.17 24.81
N GLU A 77 3.06 -6.86 25.48
CA GLU A 77 3.74 -5.58 25.32
C GLU A 77 4.43 -5.46 23.95
N PRO A 78 4.67 -4.23 23.46
CA PRO A 78 5.43 -4.02 22.23
C PRO A 78 6.82 -4.68 22.24
N PRO A 79 7.43 -4.92 21.07
CA PRO A 79 8.74 -5.60 20.97
C PRO A 79 9.87 -5.00 21.80
N LEU A 80 9.86 -3.69 22.06
CA LEU A 80 10.83 -3.03 22.96
C LEU A 80 10.75 -3.56 24.40
N GLY A 81 9.62 -4.14 24.81
CA GLY A 81 9.50 -4.84 26.08
C GLY A 81 10.42 -6.05 26.23
N ASN A 82 10.96 -6.61 25.12
CA ASN A 82 11.96 -7.67 25.13
C ASN A 82 13.39 -7.15 25.38
N ALA A 83 13.62 -5.83 25.32
CA ALA A 83 14.93 -5.25 25.55
C ALA A 83 15.28 -5.30 27.04
N ASP A 84 16.53 -5.62 27.34
CA ASP A 84 17.06 -5.54 28.70
C ASP A 84 17.47 -4.11 29.06
N LEU A 85 18.15 -3.41 28.15
CA LEU A 85 18.56 -2.02 28.32
C LEU A 85 17.48 -1.08 27.77
N TRP A 86 16.42 -0.84 28.55
CA TRP A 86 15.32 0.04 28.15
C TRP A 86 14.61 0.66 29.36
N ALA A 87 15.38 1.33 30.23
CA ALA A 87 14.89 2.16 31.33
C ALA A 87 15.72 3.44 31.39
N TRP A 88 15.16 4.51 31.93
CA TRP A 88 15.79 5.82 32.03
C TRP A 88 16.23 6.12 33.46
N ASP A 89 17.54 6.31 33.66
CA ASP A 89 18.12 6.80 34.90
C ASP A 89 18.17 8.33 34.88
N THR A 90 17.31 8.97 35.66
CA THR A 90 17.19 10.43 35.76
C THR A 90 18.35 11.08 36.51
N THR A 91 19.12 10.32 37.31
CA THR A 91 20.28 10.82 38.05
C THR A 91 21.49 10.96 37.16
N ASN A 92 21.71 9.96 36.29
CA ASN A 92 22.88 9.91 35.43
C ASN A 92 22.55 10.26 33.97
N ASN A 93 21.28 10.55 33.65
CA ASN A 93 20.77 10.88 32.31
C ASN A 93 21.23 9.87 31.24
N LYS A 94 20.94 8.59 31.46
CA LYS A 94 21.32 7.50 30.55
C LYS A 94 20.31 6.35 30.55
N VAL A 95 20.33 5.58 29.46
CA VAL A 95 19.60 4.31 29.38
C VAL A 95 20.31 3.25 30.21
N VAL A 96 19.53 2.52 31.01
CA VAL A 96 20.02 1.44 31.88
C VAL A 96 19.16 0.19 31.75
N SER A 97 19.57 -0.91 32.45
CA SER A 97 18.75 -2.13 32.47
C SER A 97 17.40 -1.90 33.11
N LYS A 98 16.34 -2.46 32.52
CA LYS A 98 14.99 -2.42 33.08
C LYS A 98 14.86 -3.09 34.46
N SER A 99 15.82 -3.97 34.81
CA SER A 99 15.90 -4.58 36.16
C SER A 99 16.20 -3.57 37.28
N LEU A 100 16.67 -2.36 36.93
CA LEU A 100 16.97 -1.28 37.87
C LEU A 100 15.80 -0.34 38.10
N ILE A 101 14.64 -0.56 37.47
CA ILE A 101 13.47 0.30 37.65
C ILE A 101 13.01 0.26 39.11
N ASP A 102 13.12 1.41 39.78
CA ASP A 102 12.73 1.63 41.18
C ASP A 102 11.55 2.62 41.33
N ASN A 103 11.16 3.27 40.21
CA ASN A 103 10.14 4.35 40.15
C ASN A 103 10.46 5.57 41.08
N VAL A 104 11.72 5.73 41.44
CA VAL A 104 12.24 6.86 42.25
C VAL A 104 13.27 7.64 41.44
N SER A 105 14.26 6.95 40.91
CA SER A 105 15.35 7.49 40.07
C SER A 105 15.46 6.83 38.71
N VAL A 106 15.01 5.60 38.57
CA VAL A 106 15.00 4.85 37.31
C VAL A 106 13.57 4.50 36.91
N PHE A 107 13.18 4.91 35.72
CA PHE A 107 11.83 4.85 35.21
C PHE A 107 11.73 4.06 33.91
N PRO A 108 10.57 3.44 33.60
CA PRO A 108 10.35 2.77 32.32
C PRO A 108 10.30 3.77 31.16
N LEU A 109 10.96 3.44 30.05
CA LEU A 109 10.85 4.14 28.78
C LEU A 109 9.61 3.68 28.00
N GLU A 110 9.12 4.53 27.08
CA GLU A 110 8.03 4.18 26.15
C GLU A 110 8.42 2.96 25.31
N LEU A 111 7.51 2.00 25.18
CA LEU A 111 7.72 0.77 24.44
C LEU A 111 7.27 0.82 22.97
N CYS A 112 6.43 1.81 22.63
CA CYS A 112 6.02 2.04 21.26
C CYS A 112 7.07 2.86 20.51
N THR A 113 7.07 2.74 19.20
CA THR A 113 7.85 3.60 18.30
C THR A 113 6.92 4.53 17.52
N MET A 114 7.47 5.60 16.94
CA MET A 114 6.75 6.45 16.01
C MET A 114 6.38 5.65 14.75
N PRO A 115 5.31 6.04 14.02
CA PRO A 115 5.01 5.42 12.74
C PRO A 115 6.17 5.55 11.76
N GLY A 116 6.34 4.56 10.86
CA GLY A 116 7.42 4.58 9.86
C GLY A 116 7.42 5.80 8.93
N PHE A 117 6.32 6.57 8.89
CA PHE A 117 6.24 7.82 8.14
C PHE A 117 6.69 9.05 8.95
N ALA A 118 7.04 8.94 10.23
CA ALA A 118 7.41 10.09 11.06
C ALA A 118 8.58 10.87 10.44
N GLY A 119 9.69 10.22 10.19
CA GLY A 119 10.85 10.85 9.54
C GLY A 119 10.60 11.19 8.07
N SER A 120 9.96 10.28 7.31
CA SER A 120 9.70 10.49 5.88
C SER A 120 8.70 11.60 5.59
N SER A 121 7.90 12.03 6.57
CA SER A 121 6.95 13.14 6.39
C SER A 121 7.63 14.48 6.16
N ALA A 122 8.84 14.69 6.69
CA ALA A 122 9.59 15.96 6.60
C ALA A 122 10.97 15.81 5.96
N TYR A 123 11.26 14.68 5.27
CA TYR A 123 12.58 14.38 4.72
C TYR A 123 13.10 15.46 3.75
N TYR A 124 12.20 16.10 2.99
CA TYR A 124 12.55 17.17 2.04
C TYR A 124 13.17 18.40 2.72
N LEU A 125 12.78 18.68 3.97
CA LEU A 125 13.42 19.74 4.76
C LEU A 125 14.86 19.36 5.11
N ARG A 126 15.07 18.11 5.52
CA ARG A 126 16.42 17.61 5.83
C ARG A 126 17.34 17.63 4.61
N TYR A 127 16.81 17.40 3.41
CA TYR A 127 17.59 17.46 2.16
C TYR A 127 18.08 18.89 1.83
N MET A 128 17.39 19.93 2.31
CA MET A 128 17.84 21.30 2.13
C MET A 128 19.14 21.62 2.90
N ASP A 129 19.38 20.87 4.00
CA ASP A 129 20.49 21.14 4.93
C ASP A 129 20.95 19.83 5.61
N ASN A 130 21.42 18.90 4.82
CA ASN A 130 21.69 17.52 5.25
C ASN A 130 22.92 17.37 6.18
N HIS A 131 23.78 18.37 6.29
CA HIS A 131 24.94 18.39 7.17
C HIS A 131 24.72 19.19 8.46
N ASN A 132 23.53 19.66 8.73
CA ASN A 132 23.21 20.43 9.91
C ASN A 132 22.96 19.50 11.12
N ASP A 133 23.88 19.48 12.07
CA ASP A 133 23.73 18.66 13.27
C ASP A 133 22.91 19.35 14.39
N ALA A 134 22.61 20.65 14.25
CA ALA A 134 21.92 21.44 15.27
C ALA A 134 20.40 21.54 15.05
N ALA A 135 19.92 21.37 13.81
CA ALA A 135 18.51 21.51 13.48
C ALA A 135 18.12 20.61 12.30
N LEU A 136 16.81 20.34 12.15
CA LEU A 136 16.26 19.63 11.00
C LEU A 136 16.63 20.35 9.69
N VAL A 137 16.53 21.67 9.69
CA VAL A 137 16.95 22.57 8.61
C VAL A 137 17.32 23.94 9.22
N GLY A 138 18.44 24.51 8.81
CA GLY A 138 18.85 25.84 9.21
C GLY A 138 17.99 26.92 8.53
N LYS A 139 17.83 28.06 9.19
CA LYS A 139 17.03 29.19 8.70
C LYS A 139 17.46 29.67 7.31
N GLU A 140 18.76 29.85 7.10
CA GLU A 140 19.34 30.31 5.84
C GLU A 140 19.03 29.34 4.68
N ALA A 141 19.23 28.04 4.90
CA ALA A 141 18.93 27.02 3.90
C ALA A 141 17.43 26.96 3.60
N ASN A 142 16.57 27.06 4.64
CA ASN A 142 15.13 27.05 4.46
C ASN A 142 14.62 28.30 3.72
N GLU A 143 15.15 29.48 4.02
CA GLU A 143 14.80 30.72 3.33
C GLU A 143 15.30 30.76 1.87
N TYR A 144 16.41 30.06 1.57
CA TYR A 144 16.92 29.92 0.20
C TYR A 144 16.08 28.95 -0.64
N TRP A 145 15.84 27.72 -0.14
CA TRP A 145 15.13 26.68 -0.89
C TRP A 145 13.61 26.82 -0.85
N ARG A 146 13.06 27.32 0.27
CA ARG A 146 11.62 27.53 0.51
C ARG A 146 10.80 26.25 0.28
N GLN A 147 9.81 26.31 -0.59
CA GLN A 147 8.99 25.18 -1.01
C GLN A 147 9.72 24.30 -2.03
N VAL A 148 9.42 23.00 -2.04
CA VAL A 148 9.84 22.12 -3.14
C VAL A 148 9.13 22.55 -4.42
N ASN A 149 9.88 22.91 -5.45
CA ASN A 149 9.36 23.48 -6.69
C ASN A 149 8.45 22.50 -7.44
N LEU A 150 8.85 21.23 -7.50
CA LEU A 150 8.12 20.17 -8.16
C LEU A 150 8.23 18.88 -7.34
N TYR A 151 7.09 18.33 -6.91
CA TYR A 151 7.00 17.08 -6.17
C TYR A 151 6.22 16.07 -6.99
N ILE A 152 6.83 14.91 -7.24
CA ILE A 152 6.24 13.85 -8.08
C ILE A 152 6.14 12.58 -7.26
N GLY A 153 4.95 11.97 -7.20
CA GLY A 153 4.71 10.75 -6.48
C GLY A 153 3.40 10.08 -6.87
N GLY A 154 3.31 8.76 -6.65
CA GLY A 154 2.09 8.01 -6.98
C GLY A 154 0.87 8.45 -6.16
N THR A 155 -0.31 8.25 -6.74
CA THR A 155 -1.60 8.58 -6.10
C THR A 155 -1.86 7.78 -4.83
N GLU A 156 -1.22 6.62 -4.65
CA GLU A 156 -1.29 5.80 -3.45
C GLU A 156 -0.77 6.51 -2.19
N HIS A 157 0.05 7.55 -2.36
CA HIS A 157 0.58 8.37 -1.26
C HIS A 157 -0.36 9.50 -0.84
N ALA A 158 -1.48 9.72 -1.55
CA ALA A 158 -2.41 10.81 -1.27
C ALA A 158 -3.01 10.75 0.15
N THR A 159 -3.33 9.54 0.63
CA THR A 159 -3.91 9.30 1.97
C THR A 159 -2.86 8.97 3.04
N GLY A 160 -1.59 8.97 2.69
CA GLY A 160 -0.47 8.67 3.58
C GLY A 160 0.52 9.83 3.61
N HIS A 161 1.67 9.63 2.94
CA HIS A 161 2.79 10.57 2.94
C HIS A 161 2.40 12.03 2.65
N LEU A 162 1.54 12.31 1.66
CA LEU A 162 1.20 13.69 1.28
C LEU A 162 0.41 14.41 2.38
N ILE A 163 -0.53 13.74 3.06
CA ILE A 163 -1.25 14.30 4.20
C ILE A 163 -0.29 14.60 5.34
N TYR A 164 0.59 13.64 5.68
CA TYR A 164 1.52 13.81 6.80
C TYR A 164 2.60 14.84 6.50
N SER A 165 3.12 14.92 5.27
CA SER A 165 4.08 15.97 4.86
C SER A 165 3.46 17.34 5.04
N ARG A 166 2.22 17.52 4.59
CA ARG A 166 1.51 18.79 4.73
C ARG A 166 1.21 19.13 6.19
N PHE A 167 0.81 18.14 6.99
CA PHE A 167 0.54 18.31 8.42
C PHE A 167 1.82 18.74 9.18
N TRP A 168 2.93 18.02 8.98
CA TRP A 168 4.21 18.36 9.60
C TRP A 168 4.72 19.73 9.16
N ASN A 169 4.60 20.05 7.88
CA ASN A 169 5.02 21.37 7.38
C ASN A 169 4.26 22.50 8.06
N LYS A 170 2.93 22.39 8.13
CA LYS A 170 2.10 23.43 8.81
C LYS A 170 2.42 23.52 10.30
N PHE A 171 2.61 22.39 10.98
CA PHE A 171 3.00 22.36 12.38
C PHE A 171 4.35 23.05 12.64
N LEU A 172 5.36 22.76 11.83
CA LEU A 172 6.67 23.40 11.94
C LEU A 172 6.62 24.89 11.58
N PHE A 173 5.78 25.27 10.63
CA PHE A 173 5.52 26.66 10.30
C PHE A 173 4.87 27.41 11.45
N ASP A 174 3.83 26.86 12.08
CA ASP A 174 3.14 27.43 13.25
C ASP A 174 4.09 27.62 14.44
N LEU A 175 5.09 26.75 14.58
CA LEU A 175 6.15 26.88 15.59
C LEU A 175 7.29 27.84 15.20
N GLY A 176 7.29 28.37 13.97
CA GLY A 176 8.31 29.29 13.47
C GLY A 176 9.65 28.65 13.07
N TYR A 177 9.69 27.32 12.88
CA TYR A 177 10.91 26.61 12.46
C TYR A 177 11.17 26.69 10.95
N ILE A 178 10.15 26.91 10.15
CA ILE A 178 10.24 27.01 8.68
C ILE A 178 9.48 28.24 8.16
N CYS A 179 9.83 28.69 6.95
CA CYS A 179 9.35 29.95 6.41
C CYS A 179 8.11 29.85 5.51
N GLU A 180 7.65 28.63 5.18
CA GLU A 180 6.50 28.40 4.29
C GLU A 180 5.48 27.48 4.93
N ASP A 181 4.19 27.77 4.78
CA ASP A 181 3.10 26.97 5.36
C ASP A 181 2.70 25.77 4.50
N GLU A 182 3.06 25.73 3.22
CA GLU A 182 2.83 24.61 2.31
C GLU A 182 4.16 24.01 1.82
N PRO A 183 4.30 22.66 1.79
CA PRO A 183 5.57 22.02 1.49
C PRO A 183 5.95 22.07 0.00
N PHE A 184 4.95 22.00 -0.89
CA PHE A 184 5.15 21.78 -2.33
C PHE A 184 4.48 22.87 -3.14
N ARG A 185 5.24 23.52 -4.03
CA ARG A 185 4.73 24.53 -4.94
C ARG A 185 3.90 23.92 -6.08
N LYS A 186 4.31 22.75 -6.57
CA LYS A 186 3.60 21.98 -7.57
C LYS A 186 3.69 20.49 -7.23
N LEU A 187 2.54 19.82 -7.17
CA LEU A 187 2.42 18.39 -6.98
C LEU A 187 1.90 17.74 -8.27
N ILE A 188 2.56 16.69 -8.72
CA ILE A 188 2.09 15.83 -9.80
C ILE A 188 2.00 14.41 -9.26
N ASN A 189 0.79 13.86 -9.28
CA ASN A 189 0.58 12.45 -9.02
C ASN A 189 0.57 11.71 -10.35
N GLN A 190 1.60 10.87 -10.59
CA GLN A 190 1.61 10.06 -11.79
C GLN A 190 0.54 8.96 -11.74
N GLY A 191 -0.04 8.69 -12.91
CA GLY A 191 -0.93 7.56 -13.11
C GLY A 191 -0.21 6.22 -12.96
N MET A 192 -0.96 5.18 -12.65
CA MET A 192 -0.40 3.83 -12.53
C MET A 192 -0.20 3.18 -13.89
N ILE A 193 0.88 2.41 -14.05
CA ILE A 193 1.01 1.46 -15.12
C ILE A 193 0.17 0.24 -14.75
N GLN A 194 -0.79 -0.10 -15.61
CA GLN A 194 -1.74 -1.17 -15.41
C GLN A 194 -1.29 -2.42 -16.18
N GLY A 195 -1.57 -3.59 -15.61
CA GLY A 195 -1.31 -4.87 -16.27
C GLY A 195 -2.53 -5.41 -16.99
N ARG A 196 -2.30 -6.18 -18.04
CA ARG A 196 -3.33 -7.02 -18.60
C ARG A 196 -3.49 -8.25 -17.71
N SER A 197 -4.67 -8.43 -17.11
CA SER A 197 -5.05 -9.67 -16.44
C SER A 197 -5.68 -10.62 -17.44
N ASN A 198 -5.45 -11.91 -17.28
CA ASN A 198 -6.15 -12.96 -18.00
C ASN A 198 -7.01 -13.78 -17.04
N PHE A 199 -8.13 -14.30 -17.55
CA PHE A 199 -9.10 -15.05 -16.75
C PHE A 199 -9.40 -16.39 -17.38
N VAL A 200 -9.49 -17.41 -16.52
CA VAL A 200 -10.16 -18.66 -16.80
C VAL A 200 -11.51 -18.68 -16.10
N TYR A 201 -12.48 -19.38 -16.62
CA TYR A 201 -13.87 -19.35 -16.14
C TYR A 201 -14.27 -20.70 -15.57
N ARG A 202 -14.28 -20.81 -14.24
CA ARG A 202 -14.68 -22.04 -13.52
C ARG A 202 -16.19 -22.18 -13.59
N TYR A 203 -16.67 -23.34 -13.99
CA TYR A 203 -18.09 -23.67 -13.95
C TYR A 203 -18.58 -23.84 -12.50
N ILE A 204 -19.67 -23.15 -12.17
CA ILE A 204 -20.29 -23.13 -10.83
C ILE A 204 -21.78 -23.50 -10.89
N GLY A 205 -22.28 -24.02 -12.03
CA GLY A 205 -23.67 -24.45 -12.21
C GLY A 205 -23.98 -25.77 -11.49
N GLU A 206 -25.16 -26.31 -11.74
CA GLU A 206 -25.59 -27.56 -11.15
C GLU A 206 -24.65 -28.70 -11.55
N GLY A 207 -24.28 -29.55 -10.57
CA GLY A 207 -23.33 -30.65 -10.77
C GLY A 207 -21.83 -30.20 -10.85
N ALA A 208 -21.51 -28.95 -10.53
CA ALA A 208 -20.13 -28.47 -10.60
C ALA A 208 -19.18 -29.24 -9.67
N THR A 209 -18.12 -29.78 -10.25
CA THR A 209 -17.02 -30.47 -9.50
C THR A 209 -15.96 -29.49 -8.97
N GLY A 210 -16.00 -28.24 -9.43
CA GLY A 210 -14.99 -27.22 -9.16
C GLY A 210 -13.76 -27.30 -10.06
N ASN A 211 -13.64 -28.32 -10.91
CA ASN A 211 -12.49 -28.54 -11.79
C ASN A 211 -12.76 -28.25 -13.27
N LEU A 212 -14.02 -27.97 -13.65
CA LEU A 212 -14.39 -27.70 -15.03
C LEU A 212 -14.25 -26.21 -15.36
N PHE A 213 -13.56 -25.92 -16.46
CA PHE A 213 -13.31 -24.56 -16.96
C PHE A 213 -13.87 -24.37 -18.36
N ILE A 214 -14.65 -23.31 -18.56
CA ILE A 214 -15.33 -22.99 -19.82
C ILE A 214 -14.54 -21.91 -20.57
N SER A 215 -14.26 -22.14 -21.86
CA SER A 215 -13.57 -21.16 -22.71
C SER A 215 -14.36 -19.85 -22.81
N TYR A 216 -13.66 -18.71 -22.77
CA TYR A 216 -14.25 -17.37 -22.73
C TYR A 216 -15.32 -17.10 -23.81
N ASN A 217 -15.08 -17.56 -25.03
CA ASN A 217 -16.01 -17.37 -26.13
C ASN A 217 -17.35 -18.13 -25.96
N LEU A 218 -17.47 -19.00 -24.96
CA LEU A 218 -18.68 -19.80 -24.71
C LEU A 218 -19.45 -19.32 -23.47
N ILE A 219 -18.93 -18.41 -22.66
CA ILE A 219 -19.55 -18.01 -21.38
C ILE A 219 -20.93 -17.36 -21.53
N ASP A 220 -21.22 -16.75 -22.69
CA ASP A 220 -22.51 -16.15 -22.99
C ASP A 220 -23.56 -17.17 -23.58
N ASN A 221 -23.13 -18.40 -23.83
CA ASN A 221 -24.07 -19.44 -24.25
C ASN A 221 -25.12 -19.72 -23.16
N PRO A 222 -26.38 -19.99 -23.49
CA PRO A 222 -27.43 -20.25 -22.50
C PRO A 222 -27.08 -21.35 -21.49
N GLU A 223 -26.23 -22.30 -21.87
CA GLU A 223 -25.77 -23.39 -21.03
C GLU A 223 -24.86 -22.92 -19.87
N TYR A 224 -23.98 -21.93 -20.15
CA TYR A 224 -22.95 -21.46 -19.24
C TYR A 224 -23.22 -20.07 -18.65
N LYS A 225 -24.12 -19.32 -19.27
CA LYS A 225 -24.44 -17.94 -18.84
C LYS A 225 -24.86 -17.91 -17.38
N ASP A 226 -24.26 -16.97 -16.63
CA ASP A 226 -24.45 -16.79 -15.19
C ASP A 226 -24.04 -18.00 -14.31
N LYS A 227 -23.38 -18.99 -14.90
CA LYS A 227 -22.93 -20.21 -14.22
C LYS A 227 -21.41 -20.39 -14.22
N VAL A 228 -20.68 -19.32 -14.50
CA VAL A 228 -19.21 -19.32 -14.50
C VAL A 228 -18.65 -18.24 -13.58
N GLN A 229 -17.53 -18.53 -12.94
CA GLN A 229 -16.79 -17.61 -12.10
C GLN A 229 -15.42 -17.32 -12.71
N PRO A 230 -15.07 -16.06 -12.99
CA PRO A 230 -13.74 -15.70 -13.48
C PRO A 230 -12.70 -15.89 -12.38
N ILE A 231 -11.55 -16.44 -12.74
CA ILE A 231 -10.39 -16.62 -11.88
C ILE A 231 -9.18 -16.05 -12.62
N HIS A 232 -8.42 -15.18 -11.96
CA HIS A 232 -7.16 -14.68 -12.50
C HIS A 232 -6.17 -15.81 -12.74
N VAL A 233 -5.50 -15.76 -13.87
CA VAL A 233 -4.47 -16.72 -14.26
C VAL A 233 -3.15 -15.99 -14.54
N ASN A 234 -2.04 -16.66 -14.26
CA ASN A 234 -0.73 -16.10 -14.50
C ASN A 234 -0.53 -15.76 -15.99
N VAL A 235 -0.25 -14.49 -16.27
CA VAL A 235 -0.08 -13.99 -17.65
C VAL A 235 1.03 -14.70 -18.43
N ASN A 236 2.01 -15.29 -17.74
CA ASN A 236 3.12 -16.00 -18.40
C ASN A 236 2.72 -17.36 -18.97
N ILE A 237 1.56 -17.91 -18.60
CA ILE A 237 1.01 -19.17 -19.13
C ILE A 237 -0.14 -18.93 -20.11
N VAL A 238 -0.33 -17.67 -20.55
CA VAL A 238 -1.30 -17.29 -21.60
C VAL A 238 -0.55 -16.62 -22.74
N LYS A 239 -0.77 -17.08 -23.95
CA LYS A 239 -0.15 -16.49 -25.16
C LYS A 239 -1.22 -16.21 -26.19
N ASN A 240 -1.36 -14.93 -26.61
CA ASN A 240 -2.39 -14.49 -27.57
C ASN A 240 -3.79 -14.96 -27.13
N ASP A 241 -4.11 -14.79 -25.86
CA ASP A 241 -5.34 -15.23 -25.22
C ASP A 241 -5.57 -16.75 -25.12
N VAL A 242 -4.65 -17.55 -25.59
CA VAL A 242 -4.71 -19.01 -25.50
C VAL A 242 -3.97 -19.48 -24.27
N LEU A 243 -4.65 -20.27 -23.43
CA LEU A 243 -4.09 -20.88 -22.23
C LEU A 243 -3.14 -22.03 -22.57
N ASP A 244 -1.97 -22.06 -21.95
CA ASP A 244 -1.15 -23.27 -21.84
C ASP A 244 -1.74 -24.19 -20.75
N ILE A 245 -2.45 -25.22 -21.19
CA ILE A 245 -3.20 -26.13 -20.30
C ILE A 245 -2.27 -26.92 -19.39
N ASP A 246 -1.14 -27.39 -19.90
CA ASP A 246 -0.19 -28.16 -19.12
C ASP A 246 0.48 -27.29 -18.07
N ALA A 247 0.87 -26.07 -18.44
CA ALA A 247 1.39 -25.08 -17.50
C ALA A 247 0.33 -24.72 -16.45
N PHE A 248 -0.95 -24.57 -16.80
CA PHE A 248 -2.04 -24.28 -15.87
C PHE A 248 -2.26 -25.40 -14.86
N ARG A 249 -2.29 -26.67 -15.31
CA ARG A 249 -2.41 -27.83 -14.43
C ARG A 249 -1.23 -27.96 -13.44
N ASN A 250 -0.05 -27.50 -13.84
CA ASN A 250 1.15 -27.53 -13.00
C ASN A 250 1.35 -26.26 -12.16
N TRP A 251 0.57 -25.22 -12.40
CA TRP A 251 0.73 -23.92 -11.73
C TRP A 251 0.37 -23.94 -10.24
N MET A 252 -0.80 -24.55 -9.93
CA MET A 252 -1.26 -24.68 -8.55
C MET A 252 -1.81 -26.09 -8.29
N PRO A 253 -1.63 -26.66 -7.10
CA PRO A 253 -2.10 -28.01 -6.78
C PRO A 253 -3.59 -28.24 -7.04
N GLU A 254 -4.41 -27.20 -6.83
CA GLU A 254 -5.87 -27.26 -7.02
C GLU A 254 -6.28 -27.42 -8.49
N PHE A 255 -5.44 -27.06 -9.46
CA PHE A 255 -5.73 -27.16 -10.89
C PHE A 255 -5.17 -28.43 -11.54
N LYS A 256 -4.53 -29.30 -10.77
CA LYS A 256 -3.92 -30.52 -11.31
C LYS A 256 -4.88 -31.38 -12.14
N ASN A 257 -6.13 -31.44 -11.72
CA ASN A 257 -7.18 -32.24 -12.38
C ASN A 257 -8.16 -31.35 -13.16
N ALA A 258 -7.72 -30.16 -13.64
CA ALA A 258 -8.58 -29.26 -14.39
C ALA A 258 -9.05 -29.89 -15.71
N GLU A 259 -10.34 -29.79 -15.96
CA GLU A 259 -11.05 -30.22 -17.16
C GLU A 259 -11.48 -28.95 -17.93
N PHE A 260 -11.59 -29.05 -19.24
CA PHE A 260 -11.83 -27.89 -20.08
C PHE A 260 -12.91 -28.14 -21.13
N VAL A 261 -13.79 -27.17 -21.31
CA VAL A 261 -14.59 -27.00 -22.53
C VAL A 261 -13.85 -26.02 -23.42
N PHE A 262 -13.40 -26.46 -24.57
CA PHE A 262 -12.58 -25.70 -25.50
C PHE A 262 -13.42 -24.73 -26.34
N ALA A 263 -12.73 -23.84 -27.07
CA ALA A 263 -13.37 -22.80 -27.88
C ALA A 263 -14.33 -23.35 -28.97
N ASP A 264 -14.14 -24.59 -29.41
CA ASP A 264 -15.02 -25.29 -30.36
C ASP A 264 -16.24 -26.00 -29.70
N GLY A 265 -16.37 -25.89 -28.35
CA GLY A 265 -17.42 -26.53 -27.59
C GLY A 265 -17.17 -28.00 -27.23
N THR A 266 -16.00 -28.55 -27.59
CA THR A 266 -15.66 -29.94 -27.24
C THR A 266 -14.99 -30.04 -25.87
N SER A 267 -15.18 -31.13 -25.15
CA SER A 267 -14.43 -31.48 -23.92
C SER A 267 -13.27 -32.41 -24.23
N VAL A 268 -12.39 -32.64 -23.22
CA VAL A 268 -11.28 -33.59 -23.35
C VAL A 268 -11.79 -35.01 -23.60
N GLU A 269 -12.98 -35.36 -23.09
CA GLU A 269 -13.59 -36.66 -23.24
C GLU A 269 -14.15 -36.94 -24.65
N ASP A 270 -14.46 -35.85 -25.43
CA ASP A 270 -15.08 -35.95 -26.75
C ASP A 270 -14.09 -36.08 -27.92
N ASN A 271 -12.93 -36.75 -27.73
CA ASN A 271 -12.01 -37.02 -28.83
C ASN A 271 -12.20 -38.43 -29.42
N PRO A 272 -13.14 -38.61 -30.40
CA PRO A 272 -13.42 -39.91 -31.00
C PRO A 272 -12.42 -40.29 -32.11
N TYR A 273 -11.41 -39.44 -32.44
CA TYR A 273 -10.51 -39.68 -33.56
C TYR A 273 -9.04 -39.76 -33.15
N ILE A 274 -8.61 -40.95 -32.78
CA ILE A 274 -7.18 -41.29 -32.69
C ILE A 274 -6.68 -41.42 -34.15
N GLY A 275 -5.94 -40.42 -34.67
CA GLY A 275 -5.22 -40.60 -35.91
C GLY A 275 -5.28 -39.50 -36.99
N THR A 276 -6.01 -38.40 -36.83
CA THR A 276 -5.93 -37.23 -37.71
C THR A 276 -5.27 -36.04 -37.04
N PRO A 277 -4.36 -35.28 -37.70
CA PRO A 277 -3.83 -34.03 -37.14
C PRO A 277 -4.98 -32.98 -37.12
N MET A 278 -5.75 -32.95 -36.06
CA MET A 278 -6.66 -31.83 -35.79
C MET A 278 -5.83 -30.63 -35.29
N ALA A 279 -6.28 -29.43 -35.65
CA ALA A 279 -5.75 -28.20 -35.01
C ALA A 279 -5.81 -28.36 -33.47
N PRO A 280 -4.76 -27.95 -32.76
CA PRO A 280 -4.76 -28.12 -31.30
C PRO A 280 -5.97 -27.42 -30.69
N LYS A 281 -6.69 -28.13 -29.84
CA LYS A 281 -7.83 -27.59 -29.10
C LYS A 281 -7.35 -26.38 -28.28
N GLN A 282 -8.01 -25.25 -28.43
CA GLN A 282 -7.62 -23.99 -27.78
C GLN A 282 -8.62 -23.64 -26.69
N TYR A 283 -8.12 -23.30 -25.54
CA TYR A 283 -8.88 -22.63 -24.48
C TYR A 283 -8.59 -21.15 -24.52
N ILE A 284 -9.61 -20.34 -24.77
CA ILE A 284 -9.49 -18.87 -24.83
C ILE A 284 -9.74 -18.29 -23.45
N CYS A 285 -8.80 -17.48 -22.99
CA CYS A 285 -8.93 -16.69 -21.76
C CYS A 285 -9.65 -15.38 -22.03
N GLY A 286 -10.43 -14.92 -21.06
CA GLY A 286 -10.85 -13.52 -21.02
C GLY A 286 -9.69 -12.62 -20.56
N TRP A 287 -9.88 -11.31 -20.69
CA TRP A 287 -8.88 -10.34 -20.25
C TRP A 287 -9.50 -9.02 -19.81
N ALA A 288 -8.79 -8.30 -18.94
CA ALA A 288 -9.08 -6.93 -18.56
C ALA A 288 -7.78 -6.18 -18.25
N VAL A 289 -7.84 -4.84 -18.35
CA VAL A 289 -6.74 -3.98 -17.90
C VAL A 289 -7.00 -3.60 -16.46
N GLU A 290 -6.09 -3.99 -15.57
CA GLU A 290 -6.24 -3.81 -14.12
C GLU A 290 -4.95 -3.30 -13.48
N LYS A 291 -5.03 -2.89 -12.23
CA LYS A 291 -3.83 -2.59 -11.43
C LYS A 291 -2.92 -3.82 -11.37
N MET A 292 -1.62 -3.65 -11.61
CA MET A 292 -0.66 -4.73 -11.41
C MET A 292 -0.58 -5.12 -9.94
N SER A 293 -0.80 -6.39 -9.64
CA SER A 293 -0.59 -6.95 -8.30
C SER A 293 -0.23 -8.44 -8.36
N LYS A 294 0.48 -8.91 -7.34
CA LYS A 294 0.84 -10.33 -7.22
C LYS A 294 -0.39 -11.23 -7.13
N SER A 295 -1.47 -10.77 -6.50
CA SER A 295 -2.73 -11.53 -6.37
C SER A 295 -3.53 -11.62 -7.67
N MET A 296 -3.28 -10.74 -8.64
CA MET A 296 -3.90 -10.76 -9.96
C MET A 296 -3.01 -11.46 -11.01
N PHE A 297 -1.81 -11.89 -10.63
CA PHE A 297 -0.85 -12.61 -11.48
C PHE A 297 -0.55 -11.90 -12.81
N ASN A 298 -0.63 -10.57 -12.83
CA ASN A 298 -0.48 -9.71 -14.01
C ASN A 298 0.74 -8.78 -13.92
N VAL A 299 1.68 -9.06 -13.03
CA VAL A 299 2.87 -8.24 -12.81
C VAL A 299 3.89 -8.49 -13.93
N VAL A 300 4.40 -7.41 -14.50
CA VAL A 300 5.57 -7.42 -15.38
C VAL A 300 6.80 -7.10 -14.52
N ASN A 301 7.80 -7.97 -14.55
CA ASN A 301 9.05 -7.76 -13.82
C ASN A 301 10.00 -6.88 -14.66
N PRO A 302 10.42 -5.71 -14.14
CA PRO A 302 11.37 -4.86 -14.84
C PRO A 302 12.69 -5.56 -15.20
N ASP A 303 13.19 -6.45 -14.35
CA ASP A 303 14.44 -7.17 -14.58
C ASP A 303 14.35 -8.06 -15.83
N ASP A 304 13.23 -8.73 -16.06
CA ASP A 304 13.00 -9.56 -17.25
C ASP A 304 12.94 -8.70 -18.52
N VAL A 305 12.31 -7.52 -18.42
CA VAL A 305 12.23 -6.55 -19.53
C VAL A 305 13.62 -6.00 -19.84
N VAL A 306 14.38 -5.62 -18.82
CA VAL A 306 15.76 -5.12 -18.97
C VAL A 306 16.67 -6.18 -19.57
N ALA A 307 16.58 -7.42 -19.10
CA ALA A 307 17.36 -8.54 -19.64
C ALA A 307 17.06 -8.78 -21.13
N LYS A 308 15.82 -8.59 -21.56
CA LYS A 308 15.37 -8.85 -22.94
C LYS A 308 15.61 -7.67 -23.89
N TYR A 309 15.38 -6.44 -23.43
CA TYR A 309 15.34 -5.26 -24.31
C TYR A 309 16.35 -4.17 -23.93
N GLY A 310 16.98 -4.25 -22.76
CA GLY A 310 17.89 -3.25 -22.24
C GLY A 310 17.19 -2.18 -21.40
N ALA A 311 17.91 -1.62 -20.43
CA ALA A 311 17.39 -0.61 -19.50
C ALA A 311 16.99 0.70 -20.19
N ASP A 312 17.76 1.14 -21.18
CA ASP A 312 17.47 2.37 -21.92
C ASP A 312 16.17 2.25 -22.73
N THR A 313 15.91 1.07 -23.30
CA THR A 313 14.65 0.78 -24.02
C THR A 313 13.45 0.84 -23.07
N LEU A 314 13.56 0.24 -21.87
CA LEU A 314 12.51 0.31 -20.85
C LEU A 314 12.23 1.77 -20.47
N ARG A 315 13.26 2.55 -20.14
CA ARG A 315 13.13 3.96 -19.76
C ARG A 315 12.48 4.83 -20.85
N LEU A 316 12.91 4.64 -22.10
CA LEU A 316 12.32 5.35 -23.25
C LEU A 316 10.86 4.96 -23.48
N TYR A 317 10.52 3.68 -23.29
CA TYR A 317 9.15 3.20 -23.42
C TYR A 317 8.23 3.80 -22.34
N GLU A 318 8.67 3.86 -21.08
CA GLU A 318 7.91 4.50 -20.01
C GLU A 318 7.64 5.99 -20.30
N MET A 319 8.63 6.70 -20.84
CA MET A 319 8.47 8.09 -21.28
C MET A 319 7.49 8.22 -22.46
N PHE A 320 7.44 7.23 -23.33
CA PHE A 320 6.57 7.22 -24.52
C PHE A 320 5.09 6.92 -24.19
N LEU A 321 4.81 6.21 -23.10
CA LEU A 321 3.46 5.75 -22.74
C LEU A 321 2.39 6.85 -22.64
N GLY A 322 2.76 8.13 -22.65
CA GLY A 322 1.84 9.29 -22.72
C GLY A 322 1.88 10.19 -21.47
N PRO A 323 0.83 11.01 -21.25
CA PRO A 323 0.82 12.00 -20.16
C PRO A 323 1.06 11.37 -18.79
N LEU A 324 1.91 12.02 -17.98
CA LEU A 324 2.39 11.46 -16.71
C LEU A 324 1.26 11.17 -15.71
N GLU A 325 0.23 12.00 -15.68
CA GLU A 325 -0.87 11.91 -14.72
C GLU A 325 -1.91 10.83 -15.04
N MET A 326 -1.87 10.27 -16.25
CA MET A 326 -2.84 9.26 -16.68
C MET A 326 -2.37 7.85 -16.40
N SER A 327 -3.28 7.00 -15.92
CA SER A 327 -3.05 5.55 -15.89
C SER A 327 -2.95 4.97 -17.29
N LYS A 328 -2.07 4.00 -17.50
CA LYS A 328 -1.71 3.47 -18.81
C LYS A 328 -1.59 1.97 -18.78
N PRO A 329 -2.14 1.24 -19.76
CA PRO A 329 -1.86 -0.18 -19.91
C PRO A 329 -0.40 -0.39 -20.34
N TRP A 330 0.19 -1.43 -19.77
CA TRP A 330 1.52 -1.93 -20.18
C TRP A 330 1.43 -2.61 -21.55
#